data_48195d50bdb2138d6d4797c1cd5ebd88
#
_entry.id   48195d50bdb2138d6d4797c1cd5ebd88
#
_cell.length_a   1.000
_cell.length_b   1.000
_cell.length_c   1.000
_cell.angle_alpha   90.00
_cell.angle_beta   90.00
_cell.angle_gamma   90.00
#
_symmetry.space_group_name_H-M   'P 1'
#
loop_
_entity.id
_entity.type
_entity.pdbx_description
1 polymer ?
#
loop_
_entity_poly.entity_id
_entity_poly.type
_entity_poly.pdbx_seq_one_letter_code
_entity_poly.pdbx_strand_id
1 'polypeptide(L)'
;MTDPYGPQEKIYKRTRALLEQLQDSGAEISIATKSDLVLRDLDLIKTFPHARVSWSVNTLDERFQADMDMAVSISRRLAAMKAFHEAGIRTTCFISPIFPGITDIPAIVEQAEDKCNLVWLENLNLRGSYKSVILEYIRKRYPHLVPLYREIYQKGSRGYWEELDAAIRQLAEKRSLPYLRNDDPMHRPFNEPPVIVNYFYHEQIKRSARKEGRFRIRRLPRRPPAVDVKNA
;
A
#
# COMPACT_ATOMS: atom_id res chain seq x y z
N MET A 1 -10.46 -3.73 -4.26
CA MET A 1 -9.70 -2.92 -5.25
C MET A 1 -9.18 -3.90 -6.29
N THR A 2 -9.32 -3.58 -7.58
CA THR A 2 -8.84 -4.43 -8.69
C THR A 2 -7.47 -3.92 -9.12
N ASP A 3 -6.50 -4.82 -9.34
CA ASP A 3 -5.17 -4.46 -9.83
C ASP A 3 -5.28 -3.95 -11.28
N PRO A 4 -4.83 -2.72 -11.58
CA PRO A 4 -4.90 -2.15 -12.93
C PRO A 4 -4.05 -2.91 -13.96
N TYR A 5 -3.08 -3.72 -13.50
CA TYR A 5 -2.23 -4.56 -14.32
C TYR A 5 -2.50 -6.06 -14.12
N GLY A 6 -3.75 -6.42 -13.82
CA GLY A 6 -4.19 -7.81 -13.78
C GLY A 6 -4.05 -8.51 -15.15
N PRO A 7 -4.24 -9.86 -15.20
CA PRO A 7 -4.01 -10.65 -16.41
C PRO A 7 -4.75 -10.15 -17.66
N GLN A 8 -5.94 -9.59 -17.47
CA GLN A 8 -6.77 -9.07 -18.58
C GLN A 8 -6.16 -7.84 -19.26
N GLU A 9 -5.32 -7.08 -18.54
CA GLU A 9 -4.67 -5.88 -19.07
C GLU A 9 -3.69 -6.21 -20.21
N LYS A 10 -3.16 -7.45 -20.29
CA LYS A 10 -2.37 -7.92 -21.43
C LYS A 10 -3.15 -7.86 -22.73
N ILE A 11 -4.47 -8.16 -22.67
CA ILE A 11 -5.35 -8.25 -23.83
C ILE A 11 -5.98 -6.89 -24.13
N TYR A 12 -6.63 -6.31 -23.15
CA TYR A 12 -7.50 -5.13 -23.36
C TYR A 12 -6.77 -3.79 -23.31
N LYS A 13 -5.57 -3.71 -22.72
CA LYS A 13 -4.73 -2.50 -22.62
C LYS A 13 -5.48 -1.24 -22.15
N ARG A 14 -6.47 -1.42 -21.27
CA ARG A 14 -7.34 -0.32 -20.80
C ARG A 14 -6.58 0.68 -19.94
N THR A 15 -5.67 0.18 -19.09
CA THR A 15 -4.83 1.03 -18.26
C THR A 15 -3.90 1.87 -19.13
N ARG A 16 -3.28 1.25 -20.15
CA ARG A 16 -2.46 1.98 -21.12
C ARG A 16 -3.26 3.05 -21.87
N ALA A 17 -4.42 2.69 -22.41
CA ALA A 17 -5.28 3.65 -23.13
C ALA A 17 -5.72 4.82 -22.24
N LEU A 18 -5.99 4.58 -20.96
CA LEU A 18 -6.29 5.64 -19.99
C LEU A 18 -5.09 6.55 -19.76
N LEU A 19 -3.90 5.98 -19.58
CA LEU A 19 -2.67 6.77 -19.42
C LEU A 19 -2.37 7.64 -20.65
N GLU A 20 -2.56 7.10 -21.86
CA GLU A 20 -2.41 7.85 -23.11
C GLU A 20 -3.35 9.07 -23.18
N GLN A 21 -4.59 8.93 -22.72
CA GLN A 21 -5.55 10.03 -22.64
C GLN A 21 -5.21 11.08 -21.56
N LEU A 22 -4.46 10.70 -20.52
CA LEU A 22 -4.12 11.57 -19.41
C LEU A 22 -2.78 12.31 -19.58
N GLN A 23 -1.98 12.01 -20.62
CA GLN A 23 -0.61 12.54 -20.77
C GLN A 23 -0.52 14.08 -20.64
N ASP A 24 -1.45 14.80 -21.27
CA ASP A 24 -1.42 16.27 -21.29
C ASP A 24 -2.34 16.92 -20.25
N SER A 25 -2.89 16.14 -19.36
CA SER A 25 -3.90 16.62 -18.38
C SER A 25 -3.29 17.29 -17.14
N GLY A 26 -1.97 17.14 -16.91
CA GLY A 26 -1.33 17.55 -15.65
C GLY A 26 -1.70 16.66 -14.44
N ALA A 27 -2.33 15.52 -14.67
CA ALA A 27 -2.78 14.62 -13.60
C ALA A 27 -1.60 14.00 -12.84
N GLU A 28 -1.74 13.88 -11.54
CA GLU A 28 -0.85 13.04 -10.71
C GLU A 28 -1.23 11.56 -10.87
N ILE A 29 -0.24 10.72 -11.18
CA ILE A 29 -0.46 9.29 -11.40
C ILE A 29 0.03 8.49 -10.18
N SER A 30 -0.88 7.75 -9.57
CA SER A 30 -0.56 6.82 -8.48
C SER A 30 -1.09 5.43 -8.82
N ILE A 31 -0.18 4.49 -9.07
CA ILE A 31 -0.49 3.11 -9.46
C ILE A 31 -0.08 2.19 -8.33
N ALA A 32 -1.00 1.32 -7.89
CA ALA A 32 -0.70 0.22 -6.98
C ALA A 32 -0.94 -1.12 -7.69
N THR A 33 0.07 -1.99 -7.70
CA THR A 33 0.01 -3.26 -8.42
C THR A 33 0.78 -4.37 -7.72
N LYS A 34 0.49 -5.61 -8.07
CA LYS A 34 1.27 -6.82 -7.77
C LYS A 34 1.89 -7.42 -9.03
N SER A 35 1.85 -6.69 -10.15
CA SER A 35 2.25 -7.19 -11.47
C SER A 35 3.52 -6.50 -11.96
N ASP A 36 4.32 -7.21 -12.72
CA ASP A 36 5.42 -6.67 -13.51
C ASP A 36 4.98 -6.22 -14.93
N LEU A 37 3.73 -6.49 -15.29
CA LEU A 37 3.17 -6.02 -16.58
C LEU A 37 3.20 -4.49 -16.72
N VAL A 38 3.26 -3.76 -15.62
CA VAL A 38 3.40 -2.30 -15.61
C VAL A 38 4.68 -1.83 -16.31
N LEU A 39 5.71 -2.68 -16.42
CA LEU A 39 6.94 -2.39 -17.19
C LEU A 39 6.66 -2.06 -18.67
N ARG A 40 5.59 -2.63 -19.24
CA ARG A 40 5.14 -2.31 -20.60
C ARG A 40 4.90 -0.81 -20.80
N ASP A 41 4.45 -0.13 -19.76
CA ASP A 41 4.00 1.27 -19.83
C ASP A 41 4.97 2.23 -19.11
N LEU A 42 6.19 1.77 -18.82
CA LEU A 42 7.23 2.58 -18.16
C LEU A 42 7.56 3.85 -18.94
N ASP A 43 7.69 3.73 -20.27
CA ASP A 43 7.92 4.86 -21.19
C ASP A 43 6.86 5.94 -21.06
N LEU A 44 5.60 5.51 -21.03
CA LEU A 44 4.44 6.38 -20.91
C LEU A 44 4.32 6.98 -19.50
N ILE A 45 4.48 6.16 -18.46
CA ILE A 45 4.40 6.63 -17.06
C ILE A 45 5.49 7.66 -16.75
N LYS A 46 6.67 7.52 -17.38
CA LYS A 46 7.78 8.47 -17.23
C LYS A 46 7.48 9.86 -17.77
N THR A 47 6.51 10.03 -18.67
CA THR A 47 6.13 11.34 -19.20
C THR A 47 5.32 12.19 -18.20
N PHE A 48 4.76 11.58 -17.17
CA PHE A 48 4.00 12.30 -16.15
C PHE A 48 4.94 12.96 -15.13
N PRO A 49 4.79 14.26 -14.85
CA PRO A 49 5.67 14.99 -13.94
C PRO A 49 5.55 14.48 -12.49
N HIS A 50 4.39 13.93 -12.12
CA HIS A 50 4.11 13.40 -10.79
C HIS A 50 3.55 11.98 -10.88
N ALA A 51 4.44 11.01 -11.18
CA ALA A 51 4.09 9.60 -11.21
C ALA A 51 4.68 8.85 -10.01
N ARG A 52 3.89 7.95 -9.45
CA ARG A 52 4.31 7.01 -8.40
C ARG A 52 3.75 5.63 -8.69
N VAL A 53 4.59 4.61 -8.54
CA VAL A 53 4.17 3.21 -8.66
C VAL A 53 4.52 2.46 -7.39
N SER A 54 3.56 1.69 -6.87
CA SER A 54 3.68 0.94 -5.63
C SER A 54 3.51 -0.54 -5.89
N TRP A 55 4.40 -1.38 -5.36
CA TRP A 55 4.27 -2.83 -5.39
C TRP A 55 3.98 -3.38 -4.01
N SER A 56 2.95 -4.22 -3.90
CA SER A 56 2.70 -4.97 -2.66
C SER A 56 3.72 -6.10 -2.52
N VAL A 57 4.50 -6.04 -1.44
CA VAL A 57 5.48 -7.06 -1.04
C VAL A 57 5.27 -7.33 0.44
N ASN A 58 4.50 -8.35 0.79
CA ASN A 58 4.14 -8.66 2.18
C ASN A 58 4.83 -9.91 2.74
N THR A 59 5.64 -10.57 1.93
CA THR A 59 6.45 -11.72 2.28
C THR A 59 7.58 -11.87 1.29
N LEU A 60 8.62 -12.62 1.66
CA LEU A 60 9.63 -13.17 0.73
C LEU A 60 9.46 -14.69 0.56
N ASP A 61 8.53 -15.31 1.29
CA ASP A 61 8.20 -16.73 1.14
C ASP A 61 7.23 -16.92 -0.03
N GLU A 62 7.72 -17.53 -1.10
CA GLU A 62 6.94 -17.80 -2.31
C GLU A 62 5.78 -18.78 -2.07
N ARG A 63 5.88 -19.68 -1.09
CA ARG A 63 4.78 -20.60 -0.74
C ARG A 63 3.64 -19.83 -0.08
N PHE A 64 3.99 -18.98 0.88
CA PHE A 64 2.99 -18.10 1.49
C PHE A 64 2.36 -17.16 0.46
N GLN A 65 3.16 -16.59 -0.44
CA GLN A 65 2.65 -15.72 -1.50
C GLN A 65 1.66 -16.47 -2.41
N ALA A 66 2.01 -17.70 -2.84
CA ALA A 66 1.14 -18.51 -3.68
C ALA A 66 -0.18 -18.91 -3.00
N ASP A 67 -0.17 -19.09 -1.68
CA ASP A 67 -1.38 -19.35 -0.89
C ASP A 67 -2.26 -18.09 -0.76
N MET A 68 -1.66 -16.88 -0.78
CA MET A 68 -2.37 -15.62 -0.55
C MET A 68 -2.84 -14.91 -1.82
N ASP A 69 -2.10 -14.99 -2.90
CA ASP A 69 -2.47 -14.37 -4.17
C ASP A 69 -1.92 -15.14 -5.38
N MET A 70 -2.57 -14.96 -6.54
CA MET A 70 -2.17 -15.54 -7.82
C MET A 70 -1.36 -14.56 -8.68
N ALA A 71 -0.76 -13.55 -8.09
CA ALA A 71 0.03 -12.57 -8.80
C ALA A 71 1.45 -13.09 -9.11
N VAL A 72 2.25 -12.29 -9.80
CA VAL A 72 3.64 -12.66 -10.12
C VAL A 72 4.50 -12.81 -8.86
N SER A 73 5.58 -13.58 -8.95
CA SER A 73 6.51 -13.83 -7.83
C SER A 73 7.05 -12.52 -7.22
N ILE A 74 7.47 -12.60 -5.97
CA ILE A 74 8.04 -11.44 -5.27
C ILE A 74 9.30 -10.93 -5.97
N SER A 75 10.15 -11.81 -6.48
CA SER A 75 11.34 -11.45 -7.24
C SER A 75 11.02 -10.61 -8.48
N ARG A 76 9.95 -10.93 -9.22
CA ARG A 76 9.48 -10.15 -10.37
C ARG A 76 8.94 -8.78 -9.95
N ARG A 77 8.24 -8.69 -8.82
CA ARG A 77 7.75 -7.41 -8.27
C ARG A 77 8.92 -6.49 -7.90
N LEU A 78 9.93 -7.02 -7.21
CA LEU A 78 11.13 -6.28 -6.83
C LEU A 78 11.95 -5.84 -8.06
N ALA A 79 12.09 -6.70 -9.07
CA ALA A 79 12.75 -6.34 -10.33
C ALA A 79 12.02 -5.22 -11.08
N ALA A 80 10.69 -5.26 -11.15
CA ALA A 80 9.89 -4.21 -11.76
C ALA A 80 10.02 -2.89 -10.98
N MET A 81 9.97 -2.94 -9.65
CA MET A 81 10.16 -1.78 -8.79
C MET A 81 11.53 -1.14 -9.03
N LYS A 82 12.60 -1.94 -9.09
CA LYS A 82 13.96 -1.48 -9.37
C LYS A 82 14.02 -0.76 -10.73
N ALA A 83 13.47 -1.33 -11.79
CA ALA A 83 13.50 -0.74 -13.12
C ALA A 83 12.81 0.63 -13.17
N PHE A 84 11.69 0.79 -12.46
CA PHE A 84 11.00 2.08 -12.32
C PHE A 84 11.81 3.08 -11.49
N HIS A 85 12.44 2.64 -10.42
CA HIS A 85 13.31 3.47 -9.58
C HIS A 85 14.51 4.00 -10.37
N GLU A 86 15.20 3.12 -11.11
CA GLU A 86 16.31 3.48 -11.99
C GLU A 86 15.90 4.40 -13.14
N ALA A 87 14.65 4.33 -13.61
CA ALA A 87 14.09 5.23 -14.60
C ALA A 87 13.73 6.62 -14.05
N GLY A 88 13.91 6.87 -12.74
CA GLY A 88 13.60 8.14 -12.09
C GLY A 88 12.13 8.32 -11.71
N ILE A 89 11.34 7.25 -11.71
CA ILE A 89 9.93 7.28 -11.27
C ILE A 89 9.88 6.94 -9.77
N ARG A 90 9.07 7.68 -9.00
CA ARG A 90 8.89 7.40 -7.58
C ARG A 90 8.28 6.03 -7.36
N THR A 91 8.95 5.22 -6.54
CA THR A 91 8.56 3.85 -6.25
C THR A 91 8.29 3.63 -4.77
N THR A 92 7.34 2.75 -4.48
CA THR A 92 6.98 2.38 -3.12
C THR A 92 6.98 0.86 -2.96
N CYS A 93 7.75 0.37 -2.00
CA CYS A 93 7.58 -0.97 -1.45
C CYS A 93 6.43 -0.94 -0.45
N PHE A 94 5.28 -1.52 -0.82
CA PHE A 94 4.08 -1.52 0.00
C PHE A 94 3.97 -2.83 0.76
N ILE A 95 4.42 -2.84 2.03
CA ILE A 95 4.32 -4.01 2.91
C ILE A 95 2.90 -4.05 3.50
N SER A 96 1.97 -4.56 2.72
CA SER A 96 0.55 -4.62 3.07
C SER A 96 -0.13 -5.86 2.45
N PRO A 97 -0.89 -6.58 3.28
CA PRO A 97 -0.95 -6.43 4.74
C PRO A 97 0.23 -7.12 5.45
N ILE A 98 0.62 -6.59 6.61
CA ILE A 98 1.55 -7.26 7.52
C ILE A 98 0.80 -8.38 8.26
N PHE A 99 1.22 -9.63 8.07
CA PHE A 99 0.70 -10.78 8.78
C PHE A 99 1.50 -11.00 10.07
N PRO A 100 0.88 -10.89 11.26
CA PRO A 100 1.58 -11.07 12.54
C PRO A 100 2.34 -12.39 12.63
N GLY A 101 3.64 -12.34 12.94
CA GLY A 101 4.50 -13.51 13.07
C GLY A 101 4.89 -14.21 11.77
N ILE A 102 4.49 -13.68 10.59
CA ILE A 102 4.78 -14.26 9.26
C ILE A 102 5.55 -13.27 8.39
N THR A 103 5.13 -12.01 8.33
CA THR A 103 5.80 -10.98 7.52
C THR A 103 7.13 -10.58 8.15
N ASP A 104 8.23 -10.89 7.49
CA ASP A 104 9.60 -10.50 7.90
C ASP A 104 9.93 -9.11 7.32
N ILE A 105 9.61 -8.07 8.10
CA ILE A 105 9.81 -6.67 7.67
C ILE A 105 11.30 -6.36 7.48
N PRO A 106 12.24 -6.72 8.40
CA PRO A 106 13.66 -6.51 8.20
C PRO A 106 14.20 -7.07 6.88
N ALA A 107 13.86 -8.31 6.56
CA ALA A 107 14.30 -8.94 5.32
C ALA A 107 13.69 -8.28 4.07
N ILE A 108 12.41 -7.85 4.12
CA ILE A 108 11.79 -7.14 3.01
C ILE A 108 12.44 -5.76 2.82
N VAL A 109 12.70 -5.02 3.90
CA VAL A 109 13.37 -3.70 3.83
C VAL A 109 14.75 -3.86 3.19
N GLU A 110 15.53 -4.84 3.61
CA GLU A 110 16.86 -5.14 3.05
C GLU A 110 16.82 -5.41 1.54
N GLN A 111 15.78 -6.11 1.07
CA GLN A 111 15.61 -6.39 -0.35
C GLN A 111 15.07 -5.21 -1.17
N ALA A 112 14.47 -4.22 -0.52
CA ALA A 112 13.75 -3.13 -1.18
C ALA A 112 14.44 -1.76 -1.09
N GLU A 113 15.33 -1.53 -0.10
CA GLU A 113 15.86 -0.20 0.23
C GLU A 113 16.65 0.48 -0.90
N ASP A 114 17.27 -0.30 -1.80
CA ASP A 114 17.97 0.18 -2.99
C ASP A 114 17.09 0.25 -4.25
N LYS A 115 15.80 -0.04 -4.13
CA LYS A 115 14.84 -0.17 -5.24
C LYS A 115 13.63 0.73 -5.11
N CYS A 116 13.54 1.48 -4.01
CA CYS A 116 12.37 2.34 -3.78
C CYS A 116 12.71 3.62 -3.02
N ASN A 117 11.80 4.60 -3.11
CA ASN A 117 11.87 5.86 -2.37
C ASN A 117 11.08 5.79 -1.05
N LEU A 118 10.19 4.80 -0.92
CA LEU A 118 9.28 4.68 0.18
C LEU A 118 9.02 3.22 0.54
N VAL A 119 9.15 2.89 1.82
CA VAL A 119 8.63 1.66 2.39
C VAL A 119 7.38 2.01 3.20
N TRP A 120 6.23 1.55 2.75
CA TRP A 120 4.94 1.83 3.39
C TRP A 120 4.43 0.59 4.10
N LEU A 121 4.15 0.73 5.39
CA LEU A 121 3.75 -0.36 6.27
C LEU A 121 2.28 -0.25 6.65
N GLU A 122 1.50 -1.29 6.37
CA GLU A 122 0.09 -1.37 6.77
C GLU A 122 -0.23 -2.71 7.43
N ASN A 123 -0.83 -2.65 8.61
CA ASN A 123 -1.17 -3.84 9.36
C ASN A 123 -2.39 -4.57 8.79
N LEU A 124 -2.42 -5.90 8.96
CA LEU A 124 -3.56 -6.73 8.58
C LEU A 124 -4.82 -6.32 9.33
N ASN A 125 -5.86 -5.96 8.58
CA ASN A 125 -7.15 -5.54 9.11
C ASN A 125 -8.23 -6.57 8.78
N LEU A 126 -8.47 -7.50 9.70
CA LEU A 126 -9.44 -8.57 9.51
C LEU A 126 -10.89 -8.10 9.75
N ARG A 127 -11.60 -7.82 8.66
CA ARG A 127 -13.02 -7.42 8.67
C ARG A 127 -13.86 -8.31 7.76
N GLY A 128 -15.17 -8.36 8.01
CA GLY A 128 -16.13 -9.08 7.16
C GLY A 128 -15.86 -10.59 7.04
N SER A 129 -16.33 -11.17 5.95
CA SER A 129 -16.25 -12.62 5.68
C SER A 129 -14.82 -13.15 5.50
N TYR A 130 -13.93 -12.33 5.07
CA TYR A 130 -12.52 -12.69 4.86
C TYR A 130 -11.77 -12.97 6.17
N LYS A 131 -12.26 -12.47 7.32
CA LYS A 131 -11.68 -12.75 8.65
C LYS A 131 -11.66 -14.26 8.96
N SER A 132 -12.76 -14.95 8.73
CA SER A 132 -12.85 -16.40 8.98
C SER A 132 -11.89 -17.20 8.09
N VAL A 133 -11.74 -16.81 6.85
CA VAL A 133 -10.83 -17.46 5.88
C VAL A 133 -9.38 -17.37 6.37
N ILE A 134 -8.93 -16.18 6.76
CA ILE A 134 -7.56 -15.99 7.24
C ILE A 134 -7.32 -16.71 8.57
N LEU A 135 -8.25 -16.64 9.53
CA LEU A 135 -8.08 -17.34 10.80
C LEU A 135 -8.04 -18.87 10.62
N GLU A 136 -8.81 -19.40 9.68
CA GLU A 136 -8.77 -20.83 9.34
C GLU A 136 -7.44 -21.21 8.67
N TYR A 137 -6.93 -20.36 7.75
CA TYR A 137 -5.63 -20.53 7.14
C TYR A 137 -4.52 -20.57 8.20
N ILE A 138 -4.51 -19.61 9.15
CA ILE A 138 -3.54 -19.57 10.25
C ILE A 138 -3.65 -20.84 11.11
N ARG A 139 -4.86 -21.29 11.44
CA ARG A 139 -5.07 -22.51 12.21
C ARG A 139 -4.47 -23.74 11.53
N LYS A 140 -4.59 -23.84 10.21
CA LYS A 140 -4.10 -24.99 9.44
C LYS A 140 -2.59 -24.94 9.17
N ARG A 141 -2.06 -23.79 8.82
CA ARG A 141 -0.67 -23.65 8.31
C ARG A 141 0.31 -23.21 9.39
N TYR A 142 -0.17 -22.45 10.38
CA TYR A 142 0.63 -21.83 11.43
C TYR A 142 -0.04 -22.00 12.82
N PRO A 143 -0.29 -23.25 13.29
CA PRO A 143 -1.05 -23.50 14.51
C PRO A 143 -0.43 -22.83 15.76
N HIS A 144 0.89 -22.67 15.78
CA HIS A 144 1.61 -21.96 16.84
C HIS A 144 1.29 -20.46 16.92
N LEU A 145 0.79 -19.84 15.85
CA LEU A 145 0.40 -18.42 15.83
C LEU A 145 -1.06 -18.19 16.23
N VAL A 146 -1.86 -19.24 16.40
CA VAL A 146 -3.28 -19.11 16.79
C VAL A 146 -3.48 -18.28 18.06
N PRO A 147 -2.69 -18.45 19.15
CA PRO A 147 -2.80 -17.59 20.33
C PRO A 147 -2.58 -16.10 20.01
N LEU A 148 -1.56 -15.76 19.23
CA LEU A 148 -1.25 -14.39 18.81
C LEU A 148 -2.42 -13.77 18.04
N TYR A 149 -2.96 -14.47 17.05
CA TYR A 149 -4.10 -13.99 16.26
C TYR A 149 -5.36 -13.81 17.09
N ARG A 150 -5.56 -14.65 18.10
CA ARG A 150 -6.65 -14.50 19.07
C ARG A 150 -6.51 -13.23 19.90
N GLU A 151 -5.32 -12.97 20.45
CA GLU A 151 -5.05 -11.74 21.21
C GLU A 151 -5.32 -10.49 20.36
N ILE A 152 -4.81 -10.44 19.13
CA ILE A 152 -4.93 -9.26 18.26
C ILE A 152 -6.37 -9.08 17.77
N TYR A 153 -6.99 -10.13 17.19
CA TYR A 153 -8.21 -9.99 16.39
C TYR A 153 -9.51 -10.38 17.10
N GLN A 154 -9.43 -11.08 18.25
CA GLN A 154 -10.60 -11.41 19.07
C GLN A 154 -10.65 -10.58 20.33
N LYS A 155 -9.52 -10.38 21.03
CA LYS A 155 -9.46 -9.57 22.24
C LYS A 155 -9.12 -8.08 21.97
N GLY A 156 -8.69 -7.72 20.75
CA GLY A 156 -8.37 -6.36 20.38
C GLY A 156 -7.09 -5.82 20.98
N SER A 157 -6.15 -6.70 21.39
CA SER A 157 -4.85 -6.31 21.93
C SER A 157 -4.03 -5.53 20.91
N ARG A 158 -3.37 -4.46 21.32
CA ARG A 158 -2.46 -3.63 20.51
C ARG A 158 -0.99 -3.93 20.77
N GLY A 159 -0.67 -4.69 21.81
CA GLY A 159 0.70 -4.93 22.27
C GLY A 159 1.63 -5.36 21.13
N TYR A 160 1.21 -6.34 20.32
CA TYR A 160 1.99 -6.77 19.16
C TYR A 160 2.35 -5.63 18.19
N TRP A 161 1.41 -4.75 17.90
CA TRP A 161 1.63 -3.65 16.95
C TRP A 161 2.48 -2.53 17.54
N GLU A 162 2.42 -2.32 18.85
CA GLU A 162 3.24 -1.37 19.59
C GLU A 162 4.69 -1.86 19.67
N GLU A 163 4.88 -3.15 19.94
CA GLU A 163 6.19 -3.81 19.92
C GLU A 163 6.80 -3.80 18.51
N LEU A 164 5.99 -4.11 17.49
CA LEU A 164 6.43 -4.09 16.11
C LEU A 164 6.83 -2.67 15.66
N ASP A 165 6.06 -1.63 16.04
CA ASP A 165 6.41 -0.23 15.77
C ASP A 165 7.76 0.14 16.38
N ALA A 166 8.00 -0.26 17.63
CA ALA A 166 9.29 -0.03 18.30
C ALA A 166 10.45 -0.74 17.59
N ALA A 167 10.24 -1.99 17.19
CA ALA A 167 11.25 -2.78 16.45
C ALA A 167 11.56 -2.17 15.07
N ILE A 168 10.55 -1.69 14.36
CA ILE A 168 10.74 -1.02 13.05
C ILE A 168 11.51 0.29 13.21
N ARG A 169 11.24 1.05 14.28
CA ARG A 169 11.97 2.27 14.58
C ARG A 169 13.47 1.99 14.84
N GLN A 170 13.77 0.96 15.63
CA GLN A 170 15.15 0.52 15.85
C GLN A 170 15.82 0.04 14.55
N LEU A 171 15.09 -0.67 13.69
CA LEU A 171 15.57 -1.07 12.38
C LEU A 171 15.93 0.15 11.52
N ALA A 172 15.05 1.15 11.48
CA ALA A 172 15.26 2.39 10.74
C ALA A 172 16.49 3.15 11.25
N GLU A 173 16.63 3.31 12.57
CA GLU A 173 17.81 3.92 13.20
C GLU A 173 19.11 3.18 12.83
N LYS A 174 19.12 1.84 12.95
CA LYS A 174 20.29 1.01 12.62
C LYS A 174 20.71 1.14 11.15
N ARG A 175 19.75 1.35 10.23
CA ARG A 175 19.99 1.50 8.79
C ARG A 175 20.11 2.95 8.34
N SER A 176 20.05 3.92 9.27
CA SER A 176 20.03 5.35 8.95
C SER A 176 18.92 5.76 7.99
N LEU A 177 17.76 5.08 8.07
CA LEU A 177 16.59 5.37 7.30
C LEU A 177 15.63 6.30 8.08
N PRO A 178 15.08 7.34 7.44
CA PRO A 178 14.06 8.16 8.07
C PRO A 178 12.81 7.32 8.39
N TYR A 179 12.22 7.56 9.57
CA TYR A 179 11.01 6.89 10.02
C TYR A 179 9.91 7.89 10.31
N LEU A 180 8.76 7.72 9.69
CA LEU A 180 7.58 8.57 9.86
C LEU A 180 6.36 7.75 10.31
N ARG A 181 5.50 8.37 11.08
CA ARG A 181 4.22 7.81 11.50
C ARG A 181 3.07 8.53 10.84
N ASN A 182 2.31 7.80 9.99
CA ASN A 182 1.10 8.32 9.37
C ASN A 182 1.27 9.64 8.60
N ASP A 183 2.45 9.91 8.07
CA ASP A 183 2.75 11.07 7.25
C ASP A 183 2.92 10.66 5.79
N ASP A 184 2.60 11.57 4.86
CA ASP A 184 2.84 11.36 3.43
C ASP A 184 4.12 12.09 3.02
N PRO A 185 5.21 11.38 2.70
CA PRO A 185 6.49 11.98 2.33
C PRO A 185 6.56 12.40 0.87
N MET A 186 5.44 12.71 0.20
CA MET A 186 5.37 13.03 -1.23
C MET A 186 6.34 14.13 -1.68
N HIS A 187 6.74 15.02 -0.77
CA HIS A 187 7.60 16.17 -1.09
C HIS A 187 9.08 15.95 -0.81
N ARG A 188 9.51 14.73 -0.44
CA ARG A 188 10.93 14.46 -0.21
C ARG A 188 11.70 14.36 -1.52
N PRO A 189 13.00 14.78 -1.55
CA PRO A 189 13.85 14.60 -2.70
C PRO A 189 13.93 13.15 -3.17
N PHE A 190 14.10 12.93 -4.47
CA PHE A 190 14.15 11.59 -5.06
C PHE A 190 15.42 10.81 -4.65
N ASN A 191 16.54 11.52 -4.49
CA ASN A 191 17.86 10.92 -4.24
C ASN A 191 18.18 10.67 -2.76
N GLU A 192 17.24 10.87 -1.86
CA GLU A 192 17.40 10.54 -0.45
C GLU A 192 17.14 9.03 -0.20
N PRO A 193 17.72 8.45 0.87
CA PRO A 193 17.39 7.09 1.29
C PRO A 193 15.88 6.89 1.42
N PRO A 194 15.37 5.66 1.21
CA PRO A 194 13.95 5.41 1.35
C PRO A 194 13.44 5.77 2.73
N VAL A 195 12.23 6.31 2.79
CA VAL A 195 11.55 6.62 4.04
C VAL A 195 10.68 5.44 4.45
N ILE A 196 10.81 5.01 5.70
CA ILE A 196 9.87 4.03 6.27
C ILE A 196 8.68 4.79 6.86
N VAL A 197 7.48 4.49 6.36
CA VAL A 197 6.23 5.08 6.88
C VAL A 197 5.38 3.98 7.50
N ASN A 198 5.17 4.08 8.81
CA ASN A 198 4.23 3.23 9.52
C ASN A 198 2.82 3.81 9.42
N TYR A 199 1.94 3.10 8.71
CA TYR A 199 0.55 3.47 8.50
C TYR A 199 -0.39 2.42 9.09
N PHE A 200 -0.24 2.09 10.37
CA PHE A 200 -1.07 1.10 11.03
C PHE A 200 -2.51 1.62 11.20
N TYR A 201 -3.46 0.81 10.78
CA TYR A 201 -4.88 1.16 10.74
C TYR A 201 -5.44 1.72 12.05
N HIS A 202 -5.07 1.17 13.20
CA HIS A 202 -5.53 1.64 14.51
C HIS A 202 -5.03 3.03 14.87
N GLU A 203 -3.91 3.47 14.30
CA GLU A 203 -3.39 4.83 14.43
C GLU A 203 -4.20 5.83 13.57
N GLN A 204 -4.64 5.40 12.40
CA GLN A 204 -5.48 6.21 11.50
C GLN A 204 -6.82 6.55 12.16
N ILE A 205 -7.47 5.58 12.81
CA ILE A 205 -8.75 5.80 13.52
C ILE A 205 -8.61 6.87 14.60
N LYS A 206 -7.51 6.85 15.39
CA LYS A 206 -7.26 7.87 16.42
C LYS A 206 -7.13 9.29 15.81
N ARG A 207 -6.50 9.42 14.64
CA ARG A 207 -6.33 10.71 13.95
C ARG A 207 -7.65 11.22 13.38
N SER A 208 -8.46 10.36 12.77
CA SER A 208 -9.80 10.71 12.27
C SER A 208 -10.67 11.23 13.41
N ALA A 209 -10.75 10.54 14.52
CA ALA A 209 -11.50 10.98 15.70
C ALA A 209 -11.03 12.36 16.25
N ARG A 210 -9.70 12.62 16.23
CA ARG A 210 -9.15 13.92 16.62
C ARG A 210 -9.44 15.04 15.61
N LYS A 211 -9.51 14.74 14.30
CA LYS A 211 -9.87 15.70 13.26
C LYS A 211 -11.34 16.02 13.26
N GLU A 212 -12.22 15.04 13.45
CA GLU A 212 -13.66 15.25 13.54
C GLU A 212 -14.07 16.13 14.72
N GLY A 213 -13.34 16.07 15.84
CA GLY A 213 -13.53 17.01 16.96
C GLY A 213 -13.17 18.47 16.64
N ARG A 214 -12.50 18.76 15.52
CA ARG A 214 -12.12 20.10 15.06
C ARG A 214 -12.89 20.59 13.83
N PHE A 215 -13.56 19.73 13.08
CA PHE A 215 -14.37 20.10 11.92
C PHE A 215 -15.86 20.12 12.29
N ARG A 216 -16.36 21.27 12.72
CA ARG A 216 -17.80 21.58 12.56
C ARG A 216 -18.05 21.61 11.06
N ILE A 217 -18.73 20.59 10.54
CA ILE A 217 -19.23 20.57 9.16
C ILE A 217 -20.17 21.78 9.02
N ARG A 218 -19.71 22.84 8.35
CA ARG A 218 -20.64 23.83 7.80
C ARG A 218 -21.54 23.08 6.82
N ARG A 219 -22.79 22.87 7.18
CA ARG A 219 -23.81 22.37 6.26
C ARG A 219 -23.81 23.28 5.04
N LEU A 220 -23.51 22.71 3.88
CA LEU A 220 -23.70 23.37 2.60
C LEU A 220 -25.18 23.80 2.52
N PRO A 221 -25.49 25.02 2.07
CA PRO A 221 -26.86 25.44 1.88
C PRO A 221 -27.56 24.48 0.93
N ARG A 222 -28.80 24.08 1.28
CA ARG A 222 -29.65 23.25 0.43
C ARG A 222 -29.80 23.93 -0.92
N ARG A 223 -29.60 23.20 -2.02
CA ARG A 223 -29.94 23.70 -3.35
C ARG A 223 -31.37 24.23 -3.35
N PRO A 224 -31.64 25.40 -3.96
CA PRO A 224 -33.01 25.87 -4.16
C PRO A 224 -33.74 24.84 -5.05
N PRO A 225 -35.07 24.71 -4.87
CA PRO A 225 -35.87 23.82 -5.69
C PRO A 225 -35.74 24.18 -7.17
N ALA A 226 -35.73 23.18 -8.02
CA ALA A 226 -35.68 23.33 -9.47
C ALA A 226 -36.91 24.19 -9.92
N VAL A 227 -36.65 25.24 -10.68
CA VAL A 227 -37.69 26.03 -11.33
C VAL A 227 -38.25 25.16 -12.46
N ASP A 228 -39.54 24.90 -12.36
CA ASP A 228 -40.32 24.16 -13.35
C ASP A 228 -40.50 25.06 -14.60
N VAL A 229 -39.73 24.76 -15.65
CA VAL A 229 -39.90 25.41 -16.95
C VAL A 229 -40.95 24.61 -17.74
N LYS A 230 -42.20 24.82 -17.41
CA LYS A 230 -43.34 24.57 -18.32
C LYS A 230 -44.09 25.89 -18.55
N ASN A 231 -44.19 26.18 -19.85
CA ASN A 231 -44.93 27.29 -20.46
C ASN A 231 -44.13 28.58 -20.73
N ALA A 232 -43.53 28.65 -21.90
CA ALA A 232 -43.75 29.68 -22.93
C ALA A 232 -43.24 29.13 -24.27
#